data_d1ba2e90014fce76f6fc8efd18c438dc
#
_entry.id   d1ba2e90014fce76f6fc8efd18c438dc
#
_cell.length_a   1.000
_cell.length_b   1.000
_cell.length_c   1.000
_cell.angle_alpha   90.00
_cell.angle_beta   90.00
_cell.angle_gamma   90.00
#
_symmetry.space_group_name_H-M   'P 1'
#
loop_
_entity.id
_entity.type
_entity.pdbx_description
1 polymer ?
#
loop_
_entity_poly.entity_id
_entity_poly.type
_entity_poly.pdbx_seq_one_letter_code
_entity_poly.pdbx_strand_id
1 'polypeptide(L)'
;MTYLPSPRDVPIHKLFLVVILTALALTASSLGHTQARKDREFRECPDCPVMVGIPAGTFLMGSPKNEQGRFDSEGPQRVVSIKAFALGKYDITTAQFIDFLKSTGHRPMPCNRILGFAWGSPGRGLELQLPNWPAVCLEWIDAEAYVAWLNAKVHKERPALAPGPGPYRLPSEAEWEYAARAGTKTARWWGEAIGRNRANCNGCGSPWDDRLFATVESFAPNPFGLYGMLGNAWQWTEDCWHPNYIHAPDDGRAWTEKNCAKHVIRGGSWNSLPVLVRSASRSISTSDGGDYDNSSLTGFRVARDLP
;
A
#
# COMPACT_ATOMS: atom_id res chain seq x y z
N MET A 1 14.22 -49.72 -42.31
CA MET A 1 13.19 -50.04 -41.30
C MET A 1 13.81 -49.89 -39.93
N THR A 2 13.68 -48.76 -39.32
CA THR A 2 14.23 -48.42 -38.00
C THR A 2 13.14 -48.69 -36.95
N TYR A 3 13.43 -49.61 -36.05
CA TYR A 3 12.58 -50.02 -34.94
C TYR A 3 12.51 -48.90 -33.90
N LEU A 4 11.34 -48.37 -33.63
CA LEU A 4 11.07 -47.51 -32.47
C LEU A 4 10.80 -48.39 -31.23
N PRO A 5 11.44 -48.18 -30.06
CA PRO A 5 11.16 -48.96 -28.88
C PRO A 5 9.79 -48.61 -28.27
N SER A 6 9.12 -49.66 -27.78
CA SER A 6 7.82 -49.62 -27.10
C SER A 6 7.87 -48.83 -25.78
N PRO A 7 6.80 -48.15 -25.35
CA PRO A 7 6.76 -47.31 -24.13
C PRO A 7 6.69 -48.11 -22.81
N ARG A 8 7.06 -49.40 -22.79
CA ARG A 8 6.88 -50.27 -21.62
C ARG A 8 8.11 -50.46 -20.69
N ASP A 9 9.26 -49.85 -21.02
CA ASP A 9 10.52 -50.16 -20.32
C ASP A 9 11.10 -48.99 -19.49
N VAL A 10 10.26 -48.08 -18.97
CA VAL A 10 10.74 -47.09 -17.98
C VAL A 10 10.51 -47.66 -16.58
N PRO A 11 11.55 -47.98 -15.79
CA PRO A 11 11.38 -48.57 -14.47
C PRO A 11 10.70 -47.55 -13.55
N ILE A 12 9.58 -47.96 -12.96
CA ILE A 12 8.69 -47.15 -12.09
C ILE A 12 9.48 -46.47 -10.96
N HIS A 13 10.58 -47.00 -10.49
CA HIS A 13 11.45 -46.44 -9.44
C HIS A 13 12.12 -45.10 -9.86
N LYS A 14 12.42 -44.89 -11.14
CA LYS A 14 12.99 -43.57 -11.61
C LYS A 14 11.94 -42.49 -11.70
N LEU A 15 10.69 -42.82 -11.97
CA LEU A 15 9.59 -41.86 -12.03
C LEU A 15 9.22 -41.35 -10.64
N PHE A 16 9.22 -42.22 -9.61
CA PHE A 16 8.97 -41.83 -8.23
C PHE A 16 10.06 -40.90 -7.66
N LEU A 17 11.32 -41.16 -8.01
CA LEU A 17 12.44 -40.34 -7.50
C LEU A 17 12.41 -38.91 -8.07
N VAL A 18 12.05 -38.75 -9.34
CA VAL A 18 11.94 -37.42 -9.99
C VAL A 18 10.78 -36.62 -9.40
N VAL A 19 9.63 -37.27 -9.14
CA VAL A 19 8.46 -36.59 -8.56
C VAL A 19 8.73 -36.15 -7.10
N ILE A 20 9.44 -36.99 -6.32
CA ILE A 20 9.78 -36.64 -4.93
C ILE A 20 10.82 -35.50 -4.88
N LEU A 21 11.83 -35.50 -5.77
CA LEU A 21 12.83 -34.43 -5.84
C LEU A 21 12.24 -33.10 -6.31
N THR A 22 11.29 -33.09 -7.23
CA THR A 22 10.61 -31.87 -7.66
C THR A 22 9.64 -31.32 -6.59
N ALA A 23 8.95 -32.20 -5.85
CA ALA A 23 8.10 -31.77 -4.74
C ALA A 23 8.93 -31.21 -3.57
N LEU A 24 10.07 -31.80 -3.22
CA LEU A 24 10.99 -31.26 -2.20
C LEU A 24 11.62 -29.93 -2.60
N ALA A 25 11.97 -29.73 -3.87
CA ALA A 25 12.52 -28.48 -4.37
C ALA A 25 11.48 -27.34 -4.34
N LEU A 26 10.22 -27.63 -4.66
CA LEU A 26 9.13 -26.66 -4.61
C LEU A 26 8.78 -26.25 -3.16
N THR A 27 8.81 -27.19 -2.22
CA THR A 27 8.56 -26.89 -0.80
C THR A 27 9.72 -26.11 -0.16
N ALA A 28 10.96 -26.41 -0.50
CA ALA A 28 12.13 -25.67 -0.01
C ALA A 28 12.16 -24.23 -0.52
N SER A 29 11.80 -24.00 -1.79
CA SER A 29 11.69 -22.66 -2.35
C SER A 29 10.59 -21.82 -1.67
N SER A 30 9.43 -22.40 -1.40
CA SER A 30 8.33 -21.68 -0.73
C SER A 30 8.65 -21.36 0.73
N LEU A 31 9.31 -22.26 1.45
CA LEU A 31 9.77 -22.04 2.82
C LEU A 31 10.85 -20.95 2.90
N GLY A 32 11.80 -20.94 1.97
CA GLY A 32 12.85 -19.92 1.90
C GLY A 32 12.30 -18.53 1.64
N HIS A 33 11.31 -18.39 0.75
CA HIS A 33 10.66 -17.12 0.48
C HIS A 33 9.81 -16.60 1.67
N THR A 34 9.17 -17.52 2.40
CA THR A 34 8.35 -17.16 3.58
C THR A 34 9.25 -16.71 4.73
N GLN A 35 10.40 -17.36 4.94
CA GLN A 35 11.37 -16.98 5.97
C GLN A 35 12.01 -15.63 5.65
N ALA A 36 12.53 -15.41 4.44
CA ALA A 36 13.11 -14.15 4.00
C ALA A 36 12.13 -12.97 4.05
N ARG A 37 10.81 -13.22 4.01
CA ARG A 37 9.78 -12.22 4.26
C ARG A 37 9.68 -11.86 5.74
N LYS A 38 9.64 -12.86 6.63
CA LYS A 38 9.55 -12.63 8.08
C LYS A 38 10.74 -11.86 8.61
N ASP A 39 11.92 -12.11 8.09
CA ASP A 39 13.16 -11.45 8.51
C ASP A 39 13.20 -9.94 8.17
N ARG A 40 12.30 -9.47 7.31
CA ARG A 40 12.13 -8.06 6.96
C ARG A 40 11.02 -7.34 7.73
N GLU A 41 10.19 -8.09 8.47
CA GLU A 41 9.10 -7.51 9.26
C GLU A 41 9.59 -7.15 10.67
N PHE A 42 9.23 -5.97 11.14
CA PHE A 42 9.55 -5.54 12.49
C PHE A 42 8.48 -4.61 13.07
N ARG A 43 8.51 -4.43 14.38
CA ARG A 43 7.77 -3.42 15.13
C ARG A 43 8.69 -2.74 16.12
N GLU A 44 8.53 -1.47 16.34
CA GLU A 44 9.34 -0.72 17.33
C GLU A 44 8.68 -0.62 18.69
N CYS A 45 7.37 -0.84 18.76
CA CYS A 45 6.62 -0.95 20.03
C CYS A 45 5.45 -1.95 19.86
N PRO A 46 4.84 -2.46 20.95
CA PRO A 46 3.75 -3.45 20.88
C PRO A 46 2.59 -3.02 20.00
N ASP A 47 2.17 -1.76 20.09
CA ASP A 47 1.03 -1.19 19.35
C ASP A 47 1.45 -0.38 18.12
N CYS A 48 2.76 -0.31 17.81
CA CYS A 48 3.26 0.33 16.61
C CYS A 48 2.83 -0.44 15.35
N PRO A 49 2.71 0.23 14.20
CA PRO A 49 2.48 -0.46 12.92
C PRO A 49 3.54 -1.53 12.65
N VAL A 50 3.12 -2.64 12.04
CA VAL A 50 4.08 -3.62 11.48
C VAL A 50 4.71 -3.00 10.26
N MET A 51 6.03 -2.93 10.23
CA MET A 51 6.81 -2.42 9.11
C MET A 51 7.42 -3.55 8.31
N VAL A 52 7.56 -3.33 7.00
CA VAL A 52 8.25 -4.25 6.08
C VAL A 52 9.41 -3.50 5.45
N GLY A 53 10.62 -4.04 5.58
CA GLY A 53 11.80 -3.51 4.90
C GLY A 53 11.69 -3.67 3.38
N ILE A 54 11.79 -2.57 2.66
CA ILE A 54 11.74 -2.49 1.20
C ILE A 54 13.18 -2.28 0.70
N PRO A 55 13.69 -3.16 -0.18
CA PRO A 55 15.05 -3.05 -0.67
C PRO A 55 15.23 -1.81 -1.55
N ALA A 56 16.44 -1.26 -1.57
CA ALA A 56 16.82 -0.25 -2.56
C ALA A 56 16.72 -0.82 -3.98
N GLY A 57 16.44 0.04 -4.95
CA GLY A 57 16.38 -0.37 -6.34
C GLY A 57 15.99 0.76 -7.27
N THR A 58 15.82 0.44 -8.54
CA THR A 58 15.34 1.36 -9.57
C THR A 58 14.11 0.79 -10.23
N PHE A 59 13.18 1.65 -10.62
CA PHE A 59 11.99 1.24 -11.35
C PHE A 59 11.55 2.30 -12.36
N LEU A 60 10.66 1.91 -13.27
CA LEU A 60 10.04 2.81 -14.22
C LEU A 60 8.71 3.29 -13.63
N MET A 61 8.69 4.52 -13.13
CA MET A 61 7.52 5.19 -12.54
C MET A 61 6.57 5.68 -13.65
N GLY A 62 5.28 5.60 -13.38
CA GLY A 62 4.23 6.00 -14.31
C GLY A 62 3.77 4.87 -15.22
N SER A 63 2.83 5.17 -16.12
CA SER A 63 2.23 4.19 -17.03
C SER A 63 2.66 4.40 -18.48
N PRO A 64 2.83 3.32 -19.27
CA PRO A 64 3.07 3.42 -20.70
C PRO A 64 1.83 3.99 -21.41
N LYS A 65 2.04 4.66 -22.56
CA LYS A 65 0.97 5.33 -23.30
C LYS A 65 -0.22 4.42 -23.70
N ASN A 66 0.03 3.14 -23.81
CA ASN A 66 -0.96 2.11 -24.18
C ASN A 66 -1.58 1.38 -22.98
N GLU A 67 -1.28 1.77 -21.74
CA GLU A 67 -1.91 1.16 -20.56
C GLU A 67 -3.40 1.54 -20.51
N GLN A 68 -4.25 0.53 -20.40
CA GLN A 68 -5.70 0.75 -20.35
C GLN A 68 -6.10 1.58 -19.12
N GLY A 69 -6.82 2.66 -19.38
CA GLY A 69 -7.29 3.56 -18.31
C GLY A 69 -6.24 4.51 -17.76
N ARG A 70 -5.14 4.67 -18.49
CA ARG A 70 -4.10 5.65 -18.18
C ARG A 70 -4.64 7.07 -18.25
N PHE A 71 -4.18 7.91 -17.31
CA PHE A 71 -4.35 9.36 -17.33
C PHE A 71 -3.03 10.05 -17.71
N ASP A 72 -3.12 11.23 -18.32
CA ASP A 72 -1.92 11.99 -18.74
C ASP A 72 -1.04 12.40 -17.56
N SER A 73 -1.65 12.56 -16.37
CA SER A 73 -0.94 12.82 -15.13
C SER A 73 0.01 11.71 -14.69
N GLU A 74 -0.12 10.49 -15.23
CA GLU A 74 0.74 9.34 -14.95
C GLU A 74 2.03 9.30 -15.82
N GLY A 75 2.32 10.37 -16.51
CA GLY A 75 3.46 10.47 -17.41
C GLY A 75 4.21 11.78 -17.32
N PRO A 76 5.31 11.89 -18.08
CA PRO A 76 5.98 10.83 -18.82
C PRO A 76 6.56 9.74 -17.92
N GLN A 77 6.64 8.48 -18.41
CA GLN A 77 7.38 7.44 -17.67
C GLN A 77 8.84 7.85 -17.47
N ARG A 78 9.38 7.54 -16.30
CA ARG A 78 10.73 7.92 -15.90
C ARG A 78 11.37 6.89 -14.98
N VAL A 79 12.66 6.74 -15.06
CA VAL A 79 13.45 5.91 -14.13
C VAL A 79 13.62 6.67 -12.82
N VAL A 80 13.29 6.01 -11.70
CA VAL A 80 13.48 6.54 -10.36
C VAL A 80 14.31 5.58 -9.52
N SER A 81 15.26 6.12 -8.77
CA SER A 81 16.09 5.38 -7.82
C SER A 81 15.49 5.49 -6.42
N ILE A 82 15.23 4.36 -5.79
CA ILE A 82 14.67 4.28 -4.42
C ILE A 82 15.75 3.77 -3.48
N LYS A 83 15.99 4.49 -2.39
CA LYS A 83 16.81 4.02 -1.28
C LYS A 83 16.06 2.95 -0.49
N ALA A 84 16.78 2.10 0.26
CA ALA A 84 16.13 1.18 1.17
C ALA A 84 15.34 1.97 2.23
N PHE A 85 14.10 1.55 2.47
CA PHE A 85 13.22 2.14 3.48
C PHE A 85 12.32 1.06 4.07
N ALA A 86 11.49 1.36 5.04
CA ALA A 86 10.43 0.46 5.48
C ALA A 86 9.07 1.11 5.24
N LEU A 87 8.08 0.27 4.91
CA LEU A 87 6.70 0.71 4.68
C LEU A 87 5.76 -0.09 5.59
N GLY A 88 4.71 0.55 6.08
CA GLY A 88 3.65 -0.11 6.84
C GLY A 88 3.09 -1.30 6.07
N LYS A 89 3.10 -2.48 6.69
CA LYS A 89 2.57 -3.73 6.10
C LYS A 89 1.12 -3.57 5.66
N TYR A 90 0.38 -2.77 6.42
CA TYR A 90 -1.03 -2.46 6.24
C TYR A 90 -1.23 -0.95 6.23
N ASP A 91 -2.40 -0.51 5.80
CA ASP A 91 -2.90 0.81 6.14
C ASP A 91 -2.96 0.97 7.67
N ILE A 92 -2.83 2.18 8.18
CA ILE A 92 -3.12 2.45 9.59
C ILE A 92 -4.55 2.03 9.85
N THR A 93 -4.73 1.20 10.87
CA THR A 93 -6.05 0.66 11.22
C THR A 93 -6.86 1.63 12.07
N THR A 94 -8.18 1.45 12.05
CA THR A 94 -9.10 2.18 12.94
C THR A 94 -8.67 2.10 14.40
N ALA A 95 -8.26 0.90 14.88
CA ALA A 95 -7.79 0.74 16.26
C ALA A 95 -6.56 1.60 16.55
N GLN A 96 -5.57 1.61 15.65
CA GLN A 96 -4.36 2.41 15.81
C GLN A 96 -4.64 3.92 15.79
N PHE A 97 -5.56 4.35 14.93
CA PHE A 97 -5.93 5.76 14.86
C PHE A 97 -6.74 6.20 16.08
N ILE A 98 -7.64 5.35 16.61
CA ILE A 98 -8.36 5.60 17.88
C ILE A 98 -7.38 5.75 19.05
N ASP A 99 -6.32 4.94 19.11
CA ASP A 99 -5.29 5.07 20.15
C ASP A 99 -4.59 6.43 20.09
N PHE A 100 -4.24 6.89 18.89
CA PHE A 100 -3.73 8.23 18.66
C PHE A 100 -4.70 9.32 19.16
N LEU A 101 -5.99 9.25 18.76
CA LEU A 101 -7.00 10.24 19.19
C LEU A 101 -7.15 10.29 20.70
N LYS A 102 -7.20 9.13 21.36
CA LYS A 102 -7.29 9.03 22.84
C LYS A 102 -6.05 9.60 23.53
N SER A 103 -4.88 9.34 22.94
CA SER A 103 -3.60 9.76 23.55
C SER A 103 -3.33 11.24 23.41
N THR A 104 -3.86 11.90 22.39
CA THR A 104 -3.53 13.30 22.04
C THR A 104 -4.70 14.25 22.22
N GLY A 105 -5.93 13.76 22.19
CA GLY A 105 -7.12 14.60 22.09
C GLY A 105 -7.30 15.24 20.71
N HIS A 106 -6.55 14.80 19.69
CA HIS A 106 -6.69 15.28 18.31
C HIS A 106 -8.13 15.10 17.82
N ARG A 107 -8.63 16.04 17.03
CA ARG A 107 -9.98 16.04 16.48
C ARG A 107 -9.91 16.21 14.97
N PRO A 108 -9.99 15.11 14.21
CA PRO A 108 -10.04 15.15 12.76
C PRO A 108 -11.25 15.96 12.26
N MET A 109 -11.12 16.54 11.08
CA MET A 109 -12.24 17.22 10.44
C MET A 109 -13.42 16.26 10.21
N PRO A 110 -14.66 16.70 10.41
CA PRO A 110 -15.82 15.86 10.16
C PRO A 110 -15.93 15.47 8.70
N CYS A 111 -16.08 14.18 8.45
CA CYS A 111 -16.24 13.61 7.11
C CYS A 111 -17.72 13.24 6.91
N ASN A 112 -18.48 14.17 6.35
CA ASN A 112 -19.95 14.08 6.33
C ASN A 112 -20.55 13.34 5.13
N ARG A 113 -19.78 12.85 4.14
CA ARG A 113 -20.36 12.66 2.81
C ARG A 113 -20.81 11.24 2.44
N ILE A 114 -20.22 10.16 2.93
CA ILE A 114 -20.57 8.82 2.41
C ILE A 114 -21.26 7.91 3.43
N LEU A 115 -20.96 8.00 4.73
CA LEU A 115 -21.52 7.08 5.74
C LEU A 115 -22.04 7.77 7.01
N GLY A 116 -22.15 9.09 7.03
CA GLY A 116 -22.51 9.84 8.24
C GLY A 116 -21.44 9.74 9.34
N PHE A 117 -20.21 9.59 8.94
CA PHE A 117 -19.09 9.23 9.74
C PHE A 117 -18.39 10.48 10.31
N ALA A 118 -18.14 10.51 11.61
CA ALA A 118 -17.30 11.52 12.22
C ALA A 118 -16.47 10.89 13.35
N TRP A 119 -15.17 11.10 13.32
CA TRP A 119 -14.27 10.70 14.39
C TRP A 119 -14.66 11.40 15.69
N GLY A 120 -14.78 10.65 16.79
CA GLY A 120 -15.03 11.21 18.13
C GLY A 120 -16.46 11.65 18.42
N SER A 121 -17.43 11.42 17.55
CA SER A 121 -18.85 11.68 17.83
C SER A 121 -19.49 10.48 18.51
N PRO A 122 -19.98 10.60 19.77
CA PRO A 122 -20.74 9.53 20.41
C PRO A 122 -22.03 9.26 19.63
N GLY A 123 -22.26 8.04 19.18
CA GLY A 123 -23.54 7.56 18.68
C GLY A 123 -23.78 7.60 17.18
N ARG A 124 -22.82 8.00 16.33
CA ARG A 124 -22.92 7.83 14.87
C ARG A 124 -21.56 7.47 14.27
N GLY A 125 -21.39 6.23 13.84
CA GLY A 125 -20.29 5.81 12.99
C GLY A 125 -19.13 5.06 13.64
N LEU A 126 -18.84 5.20 14.93
CA LEU A 126 -17.83 4.38 15.61
C LEU A 126 -18.21 2.89 15.67
N GLU A 127 -19.51 2.59 15.74
CA GLU A 127 -20.02 1.21 15.75
C GLU A 127 -19.83 0.48 14.41
N LEU A 128 -19.58 1.22 13.32
CA LEU A 128 -19.32 0.67 11.99
C LEU A 128 -17.80 0.57 11.68
N GLN A 129 -16.93 1.09 12.55
CA GLN A 129 -15.48 1.00 12.38
C GLN A 129 -14.95 -0.25 13.06
N LEU A 130 -14.83 -1.32 12.31
CA LEU A 130 -14.16 -2.51 12.83
C LEU A 130 -12.66 -2.18 13.08
N PRO A 131 -12.09 -2.69 14.19
CA PRO A 131 -10.71 -2.36 14.60
C PRO A 131 -9.67 -2.54 13.52
N ASN A 132 -9.86 -3.54 12.64
CA ASN A 132 -8.95 -3.91 11.56
C ASN A 132 -9.34 -3.33 10.18
N TRP A 133 -10.26 -2.38 10.14
CA TRP A 133 -10.51 -1.60 8.92
C TRP A 133 -9.44 -0.53 8.76
N PRO A 134 -9.16 -0.06 7.52
CA PRO A 134 -8.31 1.10 7.34
C PRO A 134 -8.93 2.32 8.02
N ALA A 135 -8.13 3.11 8.70
CA ALA A 135 -8.53 4.41 9.18
C ALA A 135 -8.69 5.33 7.97
N VAL A 136 -9.90 5.80 7.74
CA VAL A 136 -10.26 6.65 6.59
C VAL A 136 -11.01 7.88 7.06
N CYS A 137 -11.42 8.73 6.13
CA CYS A 137 -12.08 9.98 6.49
C CYS A 137 -11.11 10.91 7.24
N LEU A 138 -9.93 11.04 6.66
CA LEU A 138 -8.79 11.76 7.21
C LEU A 138 -8.26 12.72 6.17
N GLU A 139 -7.95 13.92 6.59
CA GLU A 139 -7.17 14.84 5.80
C GLU A 139 -5.68 14.55 5.91
N TRP A 140 -4.89 15.10 4.99
CA TRP A 140 -3.44 14.93 4.99
C TRP A 140 -2.81 15.40 6.31
N ILE A 141 -3.31 16.49 6.88
CA ILE A 141 -2.85 17.02 8.18
C ILE A 141 -3.10 16.05 9.35
N ASP A 142 -4.17 15.24 9.28
CA ASP A 142 -4.44 14.23 10.30
C ASP A 142 -3.43 13.08 10.25
N ALA A 143 -3.01 12.70 9.03
CA ALA A 143 -1.96 11.70 8.83
C ALA A 143 -0.61 12.20 9.34
N GLU A 144 -0.25 13.47 9.07
CA GLU A 144 0.94 14.11 9.62
C GLU A 144 0.93 14.18 11.15
N ALA A 145 -0.21 14.53 11.74
CA ALA A 145 -0.36 14.57 13.21
C ALA A 145 -0.16 13.17 13.82
N TYR A 146 -0.69 12.12 13.17
CA TYR A 146 -0.44 10.73 13.57
C TYR A 146 1.05 10.37 13.49
N VAL A 147 1.72 10.72 12.39
CA VAL A 147 3.16 10.48 12.21
C VAL A 147 3.98 11.16 13.30
N ALA A 148 3.69 12.43 13.61
CA ALA A 148 4.36 13.16 14.69
C ALA A 148 4.16 12.48 16.06
N TRP A 149 2.94 12.04 16.37
CA TRP A 149 2.65 11.28 17.58
C TRP A 149 3.38 9.94 17.62
N LEU A 150 3.41 9.19 16.50
CA LEU A 150 4.10 7.91 16.43
C LEU A 150 5.60 8.06 16.67
N ASN A 151 6.21 9.09 16.09
CA ASN A 151 7.62 9.43 16.32
C ASN A 151 7.89 9.74 17.81
N ALA A 152 7.04 10.54 18.44
CA ALA A 152 7.16 10.85 19.88
C ALA A 152 6.99 9.59 20.75
N LYS A 153 6.05 8.70 20.41
CA LYS A 153 5.82 7.42 21.09
C LYS A 153 7.06 6.52 20.99
N VAL A 154 7.61 6.35 19.79
CA VAL A 154 8.80 5.52 19.56
C VAL A 154 10.03 6.13 20.25
N HIS A 155 10.22 7.44 20.19
CA HIS A 155 11.31 8.10 20.89
C HIS A 155 11.26 7.86 22.41
N LYS A 156 10.08 7.91 23.01
CA LYS A 156 9.88 7.64 24.45
C LYS A 156 10.22 6.19 24.80
N GLU A 157 9.82 5.22 23.97
CA GLU A 157 10.03 3.80 24.24
C GLU A 157 11.43 3.31 23.85
N ARG A 158 12.05 3.93 22.85
CA ARG A 158 13.37 3.59 22.31
C ARG A 158 14.20 4.84 21.97
N PRO A 159 14.69 5.57 22.95
CA PRO A 159 15.42 6.84 22.74
C PRO A 159 16.63 6.72 21.80
N ALA A 160 17.27 5.54 21.76
CA ALA A 160 18.44 5.29 20.93
C ALA A 160 18.14 5.18 19.41
N LEU A 161 16.87 4.98 19.03
CA LEU A 161 16.47 4.77 17.62
C LEU A 161 16.12 6.07 16.89
N ALA A 162 15.87 7.15 17.57
CA ALA A 162 15.29 8.34 16.99
C ALA A 162 15.95 9.64 17.49
N PRO A 163 17.18 9.98 17.09
CA PRO A 163 17.67 11.34 17.24
C PRO A 163 16.91 12.27 16.28
N GLY A 164 16.36 13.38 16.78
CA GLY A 164 15.63 14.36 15.98
C GLY A 164 14.12 14.09 15.88
N PRO A 165 13.46 14.52 14.78
CA PRO A 165 12.00 14.44 14.64
C PRO A 165 11.45 13.02 14.54
N GLY A 166 12.32 12.01 14.41
CA GLY A 166 11.97 10.60 14.32
C GLY A 166 12.02 10.06 12.90
N PRO A 167 12.04 8.72 12.75
CA PRO A 167 12.26 8.09 11.44
C PRO A 167 10.96 7.91 10.61
N TYR A 168 9.79 8.05 11.22
CA TYR A 168 8.50 7.86 10.53
C TYR A 168 8.07 9.11 9.78
N ARG A 169 7.46 8.90 8.61
CA ARG A 169 6.88 9.90 7.71
C ARG A 169 5.80 9.27 6.84
N LEU A 170 5.14 10.05 6.01
CA LEU A 170 4.39 9.50 4.89
C LEU A 170 5.36 8.97 3.81
N PRO A 171 4.98 7.99 2.99
CA PRO A 171 5.78 7.59 1.84
C PRO A 171 5.78 8.70 0.78
N SER A 172 6.88 8.86 0.05
CA SER A 172 6.81 9.61 -1.19
C SER A 172 5.94 8.87 -2.21
N GLU A 173 5.40 9.59 -3.18
CA GLU A 173 4.63 9.01 -4.28
C GLU A 173 5.45 7.96 -5.04
N ALA A 174 6.75 8.22 -5.24
CA ALA A 174 7.67 7.30 -5.90
C ALA A 174 7.92 6.02 -5.07
N GLU A 175 8.12 6.15 -3.77
CA GLU A 175 8.26 5.00 -2.85
C GLU A 175 6.98 4.17 -2.82
N TRP A 176 5.83 4.84 -2.79
CA TRP A 176 4.53 4.17 -2.80
C TRP A 176 4.34 3.32 -4.08
N GLU A 177 4.60 3.90 -5.28
CA GLU A 177 4.46 3.17 -6.55
C GLU A 177 5.48 2.04 -6.68
N TYR A 178 6.73 2.26 -6.27
CA TYR A 178 7.77 1.22 -6.21
C TYR A 178 7.31 0.04 -5.35
N ALA A 179 6.79 0.34 -4.16
CA ALA A 179 6.28 -0.65 -3.22
C ALA A 179 5.03 -1.37 -3.75
N ALA A 180 4.11 -0.65 -4.41
CA ALA A 180 2.91 -1.23 -5.01
C ALA A 180 3.24 -2.19 -6.15
N ARG A 181 4.20 -1.84 -7.01
CA ARG A 181 4.67 -2.69 -8.11
C ARG A 181 5.43 -3.91 -7.62
N ALA A 182 6.21 -3.78 -6.56
CA ALA A 182 7.01 -4.86 -5.99
C ALA A 182 7.79 -5.67 -7.05
N GLY A 183 8.44 -4.94 -7.98
CA GLY A 183 9.25 -5.51 -9.06
C GLY A 183 8.52 -5.80 -10.37
N THR A 184 7.20 -5.65 -10.43
CA THR A 184 6.42 -5.85 -11.67
C THR A 184 6.34 -4.57 -12.52
N LYS A 185 6.05 -4.76 -13.83
CA LYS A 185 5.84 -3.66 -14.79
C LYS A 185 4.39 -3.57 -15.26
N THR A 186 3.55 -4.50 -14.86
CA THR A 186 2.13 -4.59 -15.22
C THR A 186 1.31 -3.53 -14.49
N ALA A 187 0.09 -3.28 -14.95
CA ALA A 187 -0.83 -2.32 -14.34
C ALA A 187 -1.04 -2.59 -12.84
N ARG A 188 -1.01 -3.87 -12.43
CA ARG A 188 -1.11 -4.33 -11.03
C ARG A 188 0.00 -5.33 -10.74
N TRP A 189 0.39 -5.48 -9.48
CA TRP A 189 1.43 -6.44 -9.12
C TRP A 189 1.08 -7.91 -9.45
N TRP A 190 -0.19 -8.22 -9.68
CA TRP A 190 -0.67 -9.55 -10.10
C TRP A 190 -0.95 -9.68 -11.59
N GLY A 191 -0.70 -8.65 -12.41
CA GLY A 191 -0.84 -8.67 -13.86
C GLY A 191 -1.67 -7.50 -14.42
N GLU A 192 -2.06 -7.60 -15.69
CA GLU A 192 -2.80 -6.54 -16.39
C GLU A 192 -4.29 -6.53 -16.00
N ALA A 193 -4.91 -7.69 -15.89
CA ALA A 193 -6.32 -7.81 -15.59
C ALA A 193 -6.59 -7.58 -14.10
N ILE A 194 -7.74 -6.94 -13.79
CA ILE A 194 -8.18 -6.78 -12.40
C ILE A 194 -8.40 -8.14 -11.70
N GLY A 195 -8.87 -9.14 -12.47
CA GLY A 195 -9.23 -10.44 -11.93
C GLY A 195 -10.48 -10.38 -11.05
N ARG A 196 -10.69 -11.43 -10.26
CA ARG A 196 -11.81 -11.50 -9.31
C ARG A 196 -11.26 -11.68 -7.89
N ASN A 197 -11.79 -10.92 -6.94
CA ASN A 197 -11.43 -10.98 -5.52
C ASN A 197 -9.91 -10.83 -5.26
N ARG A 198 -9.26 -9.94 -6.03
CA ARG A 198 -7.84 -9.60 -5.86
C ARG A 198 -7.65 -8.30 -5.06
N ALA A 199 -8.65 -7.45 -5.09
CA ALA A 199 -8.72 -6.18 -4.39
C ALA A 199 -10.19 -5.87 -4.05
N ASN A 200 -10.44 -4.85 -3.26
CA ASN A 200 -11.77 -4.31 -3.00
C ASN A 200 -11.96 -3.04 -3.83
N CYS A 201 -12.85 -3.10 -4.82
CA CYS A 201 -13.22 -1.98 -5.67
C CYS A 201 -14.61 -2.21 -6.30
N ASN A 202 -15.21 -1.23 -6.93
CA ASN A 202 -16.46 -1.39 -7.66
C ASN A 202 -16.22 -2.17 -8.96
N GLY A 203 -16.58 -3.44 -9.00
CA GLY A 203 -16.33 -4.36 -10.11
C GLY A 203 -15.10 -5.26 -9.93
N CYS A 204 -14.54 -5.36 -8.74
CA CYS A 204 -13.45 -6.29 -8.42
C CYS A 204 -13.95 -7.71 -8.05
N GLY A 205 -15.22 -7.88 -7.79
CA GLY A 205 -15.84 -9.17 -7.44
C GLY A 205 -15.48 -9.68 -6.05
N SER A 206 -15.16 -8.79 -5.12
CA SER A 206 -14.97 -9.10 -3.70
C SER A 206 -16.32 -9.16 -2.96
N PRO A 207 -16.40 -9.76 -1.77
CA PRO A 207 -17.61 -9.71 -0.93
C PRO A 207 -18.01 -8.30 -0.49
N TRP A 208 -17.08 -7.35 -0.50
CA TRP A 208 -17.28 -5.95 -0.09
C TRP A 208 -17.45 -4.99 -1.27
N ASP A 209 -17.45 -5.52 -2.51
CA ASP A 209 -17.48 -4.80 -3.77
C ASP A 209 -18.57 -3.73 -3.81
N ASP A 210 -18.20 -2.46 -4.02
CA ASP A 210 -19.08 -1.28 -4.03
C ASP A 210 -20.00 -1.13 -2.81
N ARG A 211 -19.58 -1.62 -1.65
CA ARG A 211 -20.42 -1.60 -0.42
C ARG A 211 -19.70 -1.02 0.78
N LEU A 212 -18.55 -1.57 1.15
CA LEU A 212 -17.87 -1.28 2.40
C LEU A 212 -16.36 -1.50 2.29
N PHE A 213 -15.63 -1.05 3.29
CA PHE A 213 -14.23 -1.42 3.47
C PHE A 213 -14.10 -2.90 3.84
N ALA A 214 -13.03 -3.51 3.36
CA ALA A 214 -12.54 -4.80 3.84
C ALA A 214 -11.53 -4.57 4.97
N THR A 215 -11.28 -5.58 5.81
CA THR A 215 -10.16 -5.52 6.76
C THR A 215 -8.83 -5.42 6.03
N VAL A 216 -7.82 -4.82 6.66
CA VAL A 216 -6.52 -4.56 6.02
C VAL A 216 -5.78 -5.83 5.56
N GLU A 217 -6.20 -7.00 6.02
CA GLU A 217 -5.61 -8.31 5.69
C GLU A 217 -6.41 -9.13 4.66
N SER A 218 -7.53 -8.61 4.15
CA SER A 218 -8.53 -9.40 3.39
C SER A 218 -8.03 -9.96 2.06
N PHE A 219 -6.95 -9.41 1.50
CA PHE A 219 -6.43 -9.82 0.20
C PHE A 219 -4.98 -10.30 0.31
N ALA A 220 -4.51 -11.02 -0.71
CA ALA A 220 -3.14 -11.49 -0.74
C ALA A 220 -2.13 -10.32 -0.74
N PRO A 221 -1.00 -10.46 -0.03
CA PRO A 221 0.06 -9.45 -0.07
C PRO A 221 0.80 -9.49 -1.41
N ASN A 222 1.36 -8.36 -1.81
CA ASN A 222 2.24 -8.28 -2.96
C ASN A 222 3.60 -8.99 -2.71
N PRO A 223 4.50 -9.10 -3.71
CA PRO A 223 5.81 -9.75 -3.56
C PRO A 223 6.69 -9.18 -2.44
N PHE A 224 6.51 -7.90 -2.06
CA PHE A 224 7.22 -7.34 -0.90
C PHE A 224 6.58 -7.69 0.45
N GLY A 225 5.39 -8.27 0.46
CA GLY A 225 4.66 -8.63 1.69
C GLY A 225 3.68 -7.57 2.16
N LEU A 226 3.41 -6.55 1.34
CA LEU A 226 2.49 -5.46 1.63
C LEU A 226 1.06 -5.81 1.25
N TYR A 227 0.11 -5.55 2.13
CA TYR A 227 -1.31 -5.76 1.93
C TYR A 227 -2.00 -4.45 1.52
N GLY A 228 -3.13 -4.55 0.81
CA GLY A 228 -3.99 -3.41 0.53
C GLY A 228 -3.34 -2.26 -0.23
N MET A 229 -2.27 -2.52 -1.03
CA MET A 229 -1.66 -1.47 -1.86
C MET A 229 -2.60 -0.96 -2.96
N LEU A 230 -3.54 -1.78 -3.41
CA LEU A 230 -4.48 -1.44 -4.48
C LEU A 230 -5.91 -1.74 -4.03
N GLY A 231 -6.81 -0.76 -4.17
CA GLY A 231 -8.21 -0.83 -3.73
C GLY A 231 -8.38 -0.64 -2.22
N ASN A 232 -9.58 -0.80 -1.74
CA ASN A 232 -10.04 -0.66 -0.37
C ASN A 232 -10.09 0.80 0.10
N ALA A 233 -8.97 1.44 0.34
CA ALA A 233 -8.86 2.86 0.68
C ALA A 233 -7.78 3.54 -0.15
N TRP A 234 -8.02 4.77 -0.59
CA TRP A 234 -6.97 5.66 -1.10
C TRP A 234 -5.95 5.91 0.00
N GLN A 235 -4.70 6.16 -0.38
CA GLN A 235 -3.61 6.35 0.57
C GLN A 235 -2.89 7.67 0.29
N TRP A 236 -2.78 8.51 1.33
CA TRP A 236 -2.01 9.73 1.29
C TRP A 236 -0.53 9.46 1.05
N THR A 237 0.10 10.31 0.26
CA THR A 237 1.56 10.42 0.12
C THR A 237 2.02 11.80 0.58
N GLU A 238 3.32 11.95 0.76
CA GLU A 238 3.96 13.22 1.15
C GLU A 238 3.89 14.27 0.04
N ASP A 239 3.80 13.84 -1.22
CA ASP A 239 3.97 14.68 -2.40
C ASP A 239 2.82 15.66 -2.60
N CYS A 240 3.17 16.87 -3.02
CA CYS A 240 2.23 17.81 -3.62
C CYS A 240 1.76 17.29 -4.99
N TRP A 241 0.53 17.66 -5.35
CA TRP A 241 0.01 17.33 -6.67
C TRP A 241 0.66 18.17 -7.77
N HIS A 242 1.20 17.48 -8.77
CA HIS A 242 1.66 18.03 -10.03
C HIS A 242 0.92 17.36 -11.19
N PRO A 243 0.58 18.09 -12.28
CA PRO A 243 -0.25 17.54 -13.35
C PRO A 243 0.43 16.46 -14.19
N ASN A 244 1.75 16.27 -14.04
CA ASN A 244 2.56 15.25 -14.70
C ASN A 244 3.91 15.12 -14.00
N TYR A 245 4.80 14.23 -14.50
CA TYR A 245 6.12 13.98 -13.92
C TYR A 245 7.27 14.79 -14.57
N ILE A 246 6.98 15.83 -15.35
CA ILE A 246 8.04 16.71 -15.89
C ILE A 246 8.68 17.44 -14.70
N HIS A 247 10.02 17.35 -14.60
CA HIS A 247 10.82 17.90 -13.49
C HIS A 247 10.65 17.21 -12.11
N ALA A 248 9.92 16.09 -12.01
CA ALA A 248 9.82 15.35 -10.77
C ALA A 248 11.20 14.84 -10.31
N PRO A 249 11.49 14.71 -9.00
CA PRO A 249 12.74 14.14 -8.48
C PRO A 249 12.93 12.68 -8.90
N ASP A 250 14.16 12.27 -9.26
CA ASP A 250 14.49 10.91 -9.71
C ASP A 250 15.20 10.06 -8.65
N ASP A 251 15.35 10.60 -7.45
CA ASP A 251 16.03 10.00 -6.31
C ASP A 251 15.04 9.43 -5.25
N GLY A 252 13.77 9.36 -5.59
CA GLY A 252 12.72 8.81 -4.72
C GLY A 252 12.23 9.72 -3.60
N ARG A 253 12.81 10.93 -3.44
CA ARG A 253 12.30 11.89 -2.46
C ARG A 253 10.91 12.41 -2.86
N ALA A 254 10.13 12.85 -1.88
CA ALA A 254 8.86 13.50 -2.12
C ALA A 254 9.04 14.81 -2.90
N TRP A 255 8.12 15.08 -3.81
CA TRP A 255 8.05 16.31 -4.59
C TRP A 255 7.13 17.32 -3.89
N THR A 256 7.72 18.11 -3.00
CA THR A 256 7.01 19.05 -2.15
C THR A 256 7.25 20.50 -2.55
N GLU A 257 6.31 21.37 -2.21
CA GLU A 257 6.36 22.82 -2.39
C GLU A 257 6.06 23.51 -1.06
N LYS A 258 6.50 24.77 -0.90
CA LYS A 258 6.31 25.54 0.35
C LYS A 258 4.83 25.69 0.76
N ASN A 259 3.92 25.78 -0.22
CA ASN A 259 2.48 25.97 0.00
C ASN A 259 1.72 24.88 -0.77
N CYS A 260 1.81 23.65 -0.31
CA CYS A 260 1.15 22.50 -0.90
C CYS A 260 -0.36 22.53 -0.58
N ALA A 261 -1.15 22.96 -1.53
CA ALA A 261 -2.62 23.04 -1.36
C ALA A 261 -3.32 21.70 -1.65
N LYS A 262 -2.65 20.78 -2.38
CA LYS A 262 -3.21 19.49 -2.82
C LYS A 262 -2.15 18.42 -2.73
N HIS A 263 -2.46 17.31 -2.09
CA HIS A 263 -1.56 16.17 -2.00
C HIS A 263 -2.01 15.02 -2.90
N VAL A 264 -1.03 14.21 -3.29
CA VAL A 264 -1.27 13.02 -4.09
C VAL A 264 -1.85 11.91 -3.22
N ILE A 265 -2.90 11.25 -3.73
CA ILE A 265 -3.41 9.99 -3.19
C ILE A 265 -3.26 8.87 -4.20
N ARG A 266 -3.06 7.66 -3.70
CA ARG A 266 -2.72 6.48 -4.50
C ARG A 266 -3.57 5.27 -4.12
N GLY A 267 -3.73 4.31 -5.05
CA GLY A 267 -4.23 2.97 -4.79
C GLY A 267 -5.67 2.70 -5.21
N GLY A 268 -6.54 3.71 -5.21
CA GLY A 268 -7.98 3.49 -5.37
C GLY A 268 -8.66 3.05 -4.08
N SER A 269 -9.99 3.04 -4.07
CA SER A 269 -10.82 2.68 -2.91
C SER A 269 -11.88 1.63 -3.28
N TRP A 270 -12.65 1.20 -2.30
CA TRP A 270 -13.70 0.18 -2.48
C TRP A 270 -14.79 0.57 -3.50
N ASN A 271 -15.04 1.86 -3.72
CA ASN A 271 -16.00 2.36 -4.71
C ASN A 271 -15.34 2.80 -6.03
N SER A 272 -14.02 2.70 -6.14
CA SER A 272 -13.30 3.06 -7.37
C SER A 272 -13.53 2.01 -8.46
N LEU A 273 -13.66 2.46 -9.72
CA LEU A 273 -13.68 1.54 -10.85
C LEU A 273 -12.31 0.84 -11.02
N PRO A 274 -12.25 -0.37 -11.61
CA PRO A 274 -11.01 -1.11 -11.82
C PRO A 274 -9.90 -0.35 -12.53
N VAL A 275 -10.27 0.62 -13.35
CA VAL A 275 -9.35 1.50 -14.08
C VAL A 275 -8.52 2.40 -13.17
N LEU A 276 -9.00 2.69 -11.96
CA LEU A 276 -8.29 3.46 -10.93
C LEU A 276 -7.45 2.60 -9.99
N VAL A 277 -7.69 1.27 -9.97
CA VAL A 277 -6.99 0.32 -9.10
C VAL A 277 -5.77 -0.23 -9.84
N ARG A 278 -4.78 0.65 -10.08
CA ARG A 278 -3.51 0.38 -10.80
C ARG A 278 -2.33 0.99 -10.06
N SER A 279 -1.15 0.40 -10.21
CA SER A 279 0.06 0.88 -9.54
C SER A 279 0.43 2.30 -9.96
N ALA A 280 0.22 2.70 -11.22
CA ALA A 280 0.52 4.03 -11.72
C ALA A 280 -0.63 5.04 -11.52
N SER A 281 -1.84 4.60 -11.19
CA SER A 281 -2.98 5.49 -11.01
C SER A 281 -2.73 6.45 -9.86
N ARG A 282 -3.00 7.73 -10.11
CA ARG A 282 -2.86 8.82 -9.14
C ARG A 282 -4.12 9.67 -9.13
N SER A 283 -4.43 10.22 -7.99
CA SER A 283 -5.51 11.17 -7.81
C SER A 283 -5.11 12.27 -6.83
N ILE A 284 -5.97 13.23 -6.68
CA ILE A 284 -5.84 14.29 -5.68
C ILE A 284 -6.94 14.15 -4.65
N SER A 285 -6.68 14.58 -3.44
CA SER A 285 -7.72 14.99 -2.52
C SER A 285 -7.50 16.46 -2.19
N THR A 286 -8.60 17.21 -2.12
CA THR A 286 -8.59 18.61 -1.75
C THR A 286 -9.11 18.74 -0.33
N SER A 287 -8.36 19.41 0.53
CA SER A 287 -8.74 19.72 1.91
C SER A 287 -9.89 20.74 2.00
N ASP A 288 -10.31 21.31 0.88
CA ASP A 288 -11.34 22.35 0.81
C ASP A 288 -12.76 21.85 0.47
N GLY A 289 -12.97 20.51 0.44
CA GLY A 289 -14.29 19.91 0.26
C GLY A 289 -14.90 20.10 -1.13
N GLY A 290 -14.08 20.28 -2.17
CA GLY A 290 -14.53 20.37 -3.57
C GLY A 290 -15.25 19.11 -4.08
N ASP A 291 -15.85 19.17 -5.26
CA ASP A 291 -16.70 18.11 -5.85
C ASP A 291 -16.01 16.75 -6.07
N TYR A 292 -14.69 16.68 -5.90
CA TYR A 292 -13.86 15.47 -5.99
C TYR A 292 -13.23 15.09 -4.64
N ASP A 293 -13.91 15.37 -3.53
CA ASP A 293 -13.42 15.04 -2.20
C ASP A 293 -13.38 13.51 -1.98
N ASN A 294 -12.20 12.93 -2.22
CA ASN A 294 -11.92 11.55 -1.88
C ASN A 294 -11.51 11.38 -0.40
N SER A 295 -11.51 12.44 0.43
CA SER A 295 -11.04 12.37 1.82
C SER A 295 -11.80 11.33 2.64
N SER A 296 -13.12 11.18 2.39
CA SER A 296 -13.95 10.18 3.04
C SER A 296 -13.53 8.72 2.80
N LEU A 297 -12.77 8.48 1.73
CA LEU A 297 -12.29 7.16 1.32
C LEU A 297 -10.76 7.05 1.41
N THR A 298 -10.12 8.08 1.95
CA THR A 298 -8.67 8.15 2.04
C THR A 298 -8.19 7.93 3.46
N GLY A 299 -7.29 6.98 3.59
CA GLY A 299 -6.48 6.70 4.75
C GLY A 299 -5.00 6.89 4.41
N PHE A 300 -4.12 6.20 5.11
CA PHE A 300 -2.68 6.27 4.87
C PHE A 300 -1.94 5.06 5.45
N ARG A 301 -0.71 4.90 5.02
CA ARG A 301 0.28 4.06 5.67
C ARG A 301 1.54 4.86 5.96
N VAL A 302 2.31 4.46 6.95
CA VAL A 302 3.55 5.14 7.30
C VAL A 302 4.74 4.54 6.59
N ALA A 303 5.68 5.37 6.17
CA ALA A 303 7.03 5.00 5.78
C ALA A 303 8.00 5.24 6.94
N ARG A 304 9.17 4.62 6.87
CA ARG A 304 10.24 4.79 7.85
C ARG A 304 11.59 4.73 7.17
N ASP A 305 12.44 5.68 7.47
CA ASP A 305 13.83 5.64 7.02
C ASP A 305 14.59 4.55 7.77
N LEU A 306 15.38 3.78 7.03
CA LEU A 306 16.26 2.76 7.60
C LEU A 306 17.63 3.39 7.95
N PRO A 307 18.29 2.91 9.03
CA PRO A 307 19.62 3.37 9.42
C PRO A 307 20.66 3.22 8.33
#